data_fdc929b87e2b12b49c582e424430c94e
#
_entry.id   fdc929b87e2b12b49c582e424430c94e
#
_cell.length_a   1.000
_cell.length_b   1.000
_cell.length_c   1.000
_cell.angle_alpha   90.00
_cell.angle_beta   90.00
_cell.angle_gamma   90.00
#
_symmetry.space_group_name_H-M   'P 1'
#
loop_
_entity.id
_entity.type
_entity.pdbx_description
1 polymer ?
#
loop_
_entity_poly.entity_id
_entity_poly.type
_entity_poly.pdbx_seq_one_letter_code
_entity_poly.pdbx_strand_id
1 'polypeptide(L)'
;LEGRRANPRAKPPFPQISGLWGKPTVVNNVETLSNVPAIVLRGAEWFKGLSGGKSPDAGTKLYGISGRVNRTGVWELPIGTTAREILEDCGRGMQKGLDLMCWLPGGASTDFLLPQHLDLAMDYDTIMKAGSRMGTGLIMAVDNQQNILSVVRNLEQFFARESCGWCTPCRDGLPWAVKVLQALESGEGEVGDIEMLEQTTHFLGMGKTF
;
A
#
# COMPACT_ATOMS: atom_id res chain seq x y z
N LEU A 1 -17.29 -8.34 -3.86
CA LEU A 1 -18.64 -7.99 -3.41
C LEU A 1 -19.69 -9.03 -3.84
N GLU A 2 -19.54 -9.59 -5.04
CA GLU A 2 -20.45 -10.62 -5.57
C GLU A 2 -20.06 -12.05 -5.17
N GLY A 3 -19.02 -12.23 -4.33
CA GLY A 3 -18.52 -13.55 -3.96
C GLY A 3 -17.81 -14.31 -5.08
N ARG A 4 -17.40 -13.62 -6.11
CA ARG A 4 -16.67 -14.17 -7.27
C ARG A 4 -15.26 -13.62 -7.34
N ARG A 5 -14.36 -14.32 -8.04
CA ARG A 5 -13.05 -13.80 -8.39
C ARG A 5 -13.20 -12.54 -9.25
N ALA A 6 -12.39 -11.51 -8.97
CA ALA A 6 -12.38 -10.26 -9.72
C ALA A 6 -11.72 -10.44 -11.10
N ASN A 7 -12.49 -10.90 -12.08
CA ASN A 7 -12.01 -11.02 -13.44
C ASN A 7 -11.95 -9.64 -14.11
N PRO A 8 -10.83 -9.27 -14.76
CA PRO A 8 -10.70 -8.03 -15.47
C PRO A 8 -11.58 -8.03 -16.74
N ARG A 9 -12.04 -6.85 -17.14
CA ARG A 9 -12.63 -6.65 -18.46
C ARG A 9 -11.56 -6.19 -19.44
N ALA A 10 -11.59 -6.77 -20.63
CA ALA A 10 -10.75 -6.32 -21.73
C ALA A 10 -11.07 -4.87 -22.10
N LYS A 11 -10.04 -4.08 -22.38
CA LYS A 11 -10.12 -2.72 -22.90
C LYS A 11 -9.44 -2.70 -24.27
N PRO A 12 -9.94 -1.96 -25.25
CA PRO A 12 -11.15 -1.15 -25.32
C PRO A 12 -12.46 -1.98 -25.33
N PRO A 13 -13.65 -1.40 -24.98
CA PRO A 13 -13.87 0.01 -24.70
C PRO A 13 -13.46 0.40 -23.28
N PHE A 14 -13.00 1.66 -23.12
CA PHE A 14 -12.77 2.25 -21.81
C PHE A 14 -14.09 2.75 -21.20
N PRO A 15 -14.20 2.89 -19.86
CA PRO A 15 -15.44 3.33 -19.20
C PRO A 15 -15.97 4.66 -19.69
N GLN A 16 -15.11 5.61 -20.09
CA GLN A 16 -15.51 6.90 -20.64
C GLN A 16 -16.22 6.80 -21.99
N ILE A 17 -16.07 5.68 -22.68
CA ILE A 17 -16.78 5.39 -23.95
C ILE A 17 -18.00 4.51 -23.67
N SER A 18 -17.81 3.44 -22.91
CA SER A 18 -18.87 2.47 -22.59
C SER A 18 -18.62 1.88 -21.19
N GLY A 19 -19.22 2.46 -20.18
CA GLY A 19 -19.10 2.08 -18.77
C GLY A 19 -20.39 1.51 -18.21
N LEU A 20 -20.89 2.07 -17.12
CA LEU A 20 -22.10 1.62 -16.44
C LEU A 20 -23.32 1.69 -17.38
N TRP A 21 -24.03 0.59 -17.48
CA TRP A 21 -25.16 0.40 -18.41
C TRP A 21 -24.85 0.71 -19.89
N GLY A 22 -23.60 0.50 -20.30
CA GLY A 22 -23.17 0.81 -21.67
C GLY A 22 -23.12 2.30 -22.00
N LYS A 23 -23.15 3.17 -21.01
CA LYS A 23 -23.09 4.63 -21.17
C LYS A 23 -21.70 5.16 -20.83
N PRO A 24 -21.31 6.33 -21.41
CA PRO A 24 -20.11 7.03 -20.99
C PRO A 24 -20.10 7.27 -19.47
N THR A 25 -19.03 6.85 -18.80
CA THR A 25 -18.96 6.84 -17.34
C THR A 25 -17.63 7.39 -16.86
N VAL A 26 -17.69 8.37 -15.96
CA VAL A 26 -16.52 8.87 -15.23
C VAL A 26 -16.34 8.03 -13.98
N VAL A 27 -15.10 7.56 -13.76
CA VAL A 27 -14.72 6.76 -12.57
C VAL A 27 -13.71 7.57 -11.77
N ASN A 28 -14.04 7.83 -10.51
CA ASN A 28 -13.17 8.56 -9.58
C ASN A 28 -13.13 7.90 -8.21
N ASN A 29 -12.04 8.15 -7.48
CA ASN A 29 -11.91 7.73 -6.10
C ASN A 29 -12.89 8.50 -5.21
N VAL A 30 -13.50 7.82 -4.24
CA VAL A 30 -14.49 8.41 -3.31
C VAL A 30 -13.86 9.51 -2.45
N GLU A 31 -12.64 9.34 -1.95
CA GLU A 31 -11.91 10.36 -1.19
C GLU A 31 -11.74 11.64 -2.02
N THR A 32 -11.38 11.50 -3.30
CA THR A 32 -11.29 12.63 -4.23
C THR A 32 -12.63 13.34 -4.40
N LEU A 33 -13.70 12.60 -4.66
CA LEU A 33 -15.04 13.19 -4.84
C LEU A 33 -15.57 13.84 -3.57
N SER A 34 -15.24 13.31 -2.40
CA SER A 34 -15.65 13.89 -1.11
C SER A 34 -15.08 15.29 -0.86
N ASN A 35 -13.93 15.60 -1.43
CA ASN A 35 -13.32 16.93 -1.32
C ASN A 35 -13.95 17.97 -2.26
N VAL A 36 -14.53 17.54 -3.38
CA VAL A 36 -15.03 18.47 -4.42
C VAL A 36 -16.06 19.48 -3.91
N PRO A 37 -17.08 19.10 -3.13
CA PRO A 37 -18.06 20.08 -2.63
C PRO A 37 -17.43 21.18 -1.78
N ALA A 38 -16.50 20.82 -0.90
CA ALA A 38 -15.80 21.78 -0.03
C ALA A 38 -14.89 22.72 -0.85
N ILE A 39 -14.21 22.19 -1.89
CA ILE A 39 -13.35 22.98 -2.78
C ILE A 39 -14.20 24.00 -3.57
N VAL A 40 -15.36 23.56 -4.10
CA VAL A 40 -16.26 24.44 -4.84
C VAL A 40 -16.79 25.59 -3.96
N LEU A 41 -17.12 25.30 -2.71
CA LEU A 41 -17.68 26.28 -1.78
C LEU A 41 -16.62 27.24 -1.17
N ARG A 42 -15.41 26.74 -0.90
CA ARG A 42 -14.38 27.48 -0.15
C ARG A 42 -13.21 27.94 -1.03
N GLY A 43 -13.10 27.43 -2.23
CA GLY A 43 -12.08 27.80 -3.19
C GLY A 43 -10.79 26.98 -3.10
N ALA A 44 -9.99 27.05 -4.16
CA ALA A 44 -8.75 26.31 -4.30
C ALA A 44 -7.68 26.70 -3.27
N GLU A 45 -7.57 27.98 -2.93
CA GLU A 45 -6.57 28.47 -1.96
C GLU A 45 -6.85 27.95 -0.54
N TRP A 46 -8.12 27.82 -0.17
CA TRP A 46 -8.47 27.16 1.09
C TRP A 46 -7.97 25.69 1.10
N PHE A 47 -8.23 24.95 0.03
CA PHE A 47 -7.81 23.54 -0.06
C PHE A 47 -6.29 23.37 -0.03
N LYS A 48 -5.56 24.21 -0.77
CA LYS A 48 -4.10 24.25 -0.74
C LYS A 48 -3.55 24.56 0.66
N GLY A 49 -4.20 25.46 1.39
CA GLY A 49 -3.81 25.84 2.74
C GLY A 49 -3.94 24.72 3.78
N LEU A 50 -4.76 23.70 3.53
CA LEU A 50 -4.99 22.58 4.46
C LEU A 50 -3.74 21.74 4.72
N SER A 51 -2.80 21.66 3.76
CA SER A 51 -1.52 20.96 3.96
C SER A 51 -0.62 21.63 5.01
N GLY A 52 -0.89 22.90 5.36
CA GLY A 52 -0.11 23.65 6.33
C GLY A 52 1.37 23.82 5.95
N GLY A 53 1.71 23.66 4.67
CA GLY A 53 3.09 23.73 4.17
C GLY A 53 3.93 22.47 4.42
N LYS A 54 3.31 21.37 4.89
CA LYS A 54 4.01 20.09 5.14
C LYS A 54 4.42 19.37 3.85
N SER A 55 3.73 19.67 2.76
CA SER A 55 3.95 19.05 1.45
C SER A 55 3.61 20.04 0.34
N PRO A 56 4.19 19.92 -0.86
CA PRO A 56 3.72 20.60 -2.06
C PRO A 56 2.34 20.10 -2.52
N ASP A 57 1.94 18.89 -2.11
CA ASP A 57 0.61 18.37 -2.37
C ASP A 57 -0.43 19.12 -1.51
N ALA A 58 -1.65 19.25 -2.04
CA ALA A 58 -2.70 20.04 -1.41
C ALA A 58 -3.69 19.18 -0.62
N GLY A 59 -4.28 19.79 0.41
CA GLY A 59 -5.42 19.23 1.10
C GLY A 59 -5.06 18.32 2.27
N THR A 60 -6.03 17.49 2.60
CA THR A 60 -5.93 16.43 3.63
C THR A 60 -6.00 15.06 3.00
N LYS A 61 -5.61 14.06 3.75
CA LYS A 61 -5.73 12.65 3.36
C LYS A 61 -6.14 11.82 4.57
N LEU A 62 -6.84 10.72 4.32
CA LEU A 62 -7.08 9.70 5.32
C LEU A 62 -5.81 8.86 5.50
N TYR A 63 -5.22 8.97 6.67
CA TYR A 63 -4.10 8.15 7.10
C TYR A 63 -4.53 7.15 8.14
N GLY A 64 -3.94 5.98 8.11
CA GLY A 64 -4.21 4.98 9.13
C GLY A 64 -2.95 4.28 9.58
N ILE A 65 -3.06 3.58 10.71
CA ILE A 65 -2.00 2.72 11.21
C ILE A 65 -2.55 1.42 11.76
N SER A 66 -1.85 0.34 11.42
CA SER A 66 -2.09 -1.02 11.92
C SER A 66 -0.79 -1.67 12.39
N GLY A 67 -0.89 -2.82 13.03
CA GLY A 67 0.23 -3.52 13.64
C GLY A 67 0.12 -3.50 15.17
N ARG A 68 1.20 -3.88 15.86
CA ARG A 68 1.24 -3.89 17.33
C ARG A 68 1.58 -2.51 17.91
N VAL A 69 0.75 -1.52 17.57
CA VAL A 69 0.76 -0.15 18.13
C VAL A 69 -0.26 -0.06 19.26
N ASN A 70 -0.14 0.95 20.12
CA ASN A 70 -1.06 1.13 21.25
C ASN A 70 -2.47 1.53 20.81
N ARG A 71 -2.62 2.20 19.66
CA ARG A 71 -3.91 2.60 19.10
C ARG A 71 -3.90 2.44 17.59
N THR A 72 -4.70 1.52 17.06
CA THR A 72 -4.99 1.42 15.63
C THR A 72 -6.15 2.33 15.25
N GLY A 73 -6.18 2.82 14.02
CA GLY A 73 -7.28 3.65 13.54
C GLY A 73 -6.96 4.36 12.21
N VAL A 74 -7.89 5.23 11.83
CA VAL A 74 -7.79 6.08 10.64
C VAL A 74 -8.12 7.51 11.04
N TRP A 75 -7.35 8.47 10.55
CA TRP A 75 -7.49 9.89 10.84
C TRP A 75 -7.36 10.71 9.56
N GLU A 76 -8.15 11.76 9.45
CA GLU A 76 -7.95 12.78 8.44
C GLU A 76 -6.88 13.76 8.94
N LEU A 77 -5.77 13.86 8.21
CA LEU A 77 -4.63 14.71 8.55
C LEU A 77 -4.16 15.50 7.32
N PRO A 78 -3.47 16.63 7.52
CA PRO A 78 -2.80 17.34 6.43
C PRO A 78 -1.90 16.40 5.61
N ILE A 79 -1.96 16.53 4.29
CA ILE A 79 -1.03 15.77 3.45
C ILE A 79 0.41 16.18 3.78
N GLY A 80 1.34 15.20 3.83
CA GLY A 80 2.71 15.42 4.29
C GLY A 80 2.90 15.31 5.81
N THR A 81 1.86 14.96 6.59
CA THR A 81 2.04 14.51 7.98
C THR A 81 3.02 13.34 7.99
N THR A 82 4.02 13.36 8.85
CA THR A 82 5.08 12.35 8.84
C THR A 82 4.60 11.00 9.39
N ALA A 83 5.26 9.92 8.97
CA ALA A 83 4.95 8.61 9.54
C ALA A 83 5.19 8.56 11.06
N ARG A 84 6.16 9.34 11.57
CA ARG A 84 6.41 9.49 13.01
C ARG A 84 5.21 10.12 13.72
N GLU A 85 4.68 11.25 13.23
CA GLU A 85 3.48 11.87 13.80
C GLU A 85 2.28 10.89 13.81
N ILE A 86 2.11 10.12 12.75
CA ILE A 86 1.03 9.12 12.69
C ILE A 86 1.27 8.01 13.71
N LEU A 87 2.50 7.49 13.82
CA LEU A 87 2.84 6.44 14.78
C LEU A 87 2.73 6.92 16.23
N GLU A 88 3.31 8.08 16.56
CA GLU A 88 3.46 8.52 17.94
C GLU A 88 2.22 9.27 18.44
N ASP A 89 1.70 10.22 17.69
CA ASP A 89 0.58 11.07 18.14
C ASP A 89 -0.77 10.36 17.95
N CYS A 90 -0.97 9.72 16.79
CA CYS A 90 -2.22 9.02 16.49
C CYS A 90 -2.21 7.58 17.02
N GLY A 91 -1.15 6.83 16.74
CA GLY A 91 -0.95 5.43 17.12
C GLY A 91 -0.52 5.22 18.56
N ARG A 92 -0.06 6.28 19.23
CA ARG A 92 0.49 6.27 20.61
C ARG A 92 1.71 5.36 20.77
N GLY A 93 2.51 5.24 19.70
CA GLY A 93 3.72 4.44 19.66
C GLY A 93 3.49 2.94 19.60
N MET A 94 4.59 2.20 19.53
CA MET A 94 4.57 0.73 19.61
C MET A 94 4.12 0.25 20.99
N GLN A 95 3.54 -0.94 21.07
CA GLN A 95 3.19 -1.56 22.35
C GLN A 95 4.45 -1.78 23.22
N LYS A 96 4.25 -1.85 24.54
CA LYS A 96 5.34 -1.96 25.52
C LYS A 96 6.29 -3.14 25.21
N GLY A 97 7.58 -2.83 25.11
CA GLY A 97 8.63 -3.82 24.84
C GLY A 97 8.79 -4.20 23.37
N LEU A 98 8.14 -3.48 22.47
CA LEU A 98 8.29 -3.65 21.05
C LEU A 98 8.95 -2.42 20.42
N ASP A 99 9.86 -2.66 19.50
CA ASP A 99 10.48 -1.65 18.65
C ASP A 99 10.01 -1.83 17.20
N LEU A 100 9.88 -0.74 16.47
CA LEU A 100 9.57 -0.78 15.05
C LEU A 100 10.77 -1.36 14.28
N MET A 101 10.57 -2.46 13.57
CA MET A 101 11.58 -3.06 12.68
C MET A 101 11.53 -2.45 11.28
N CYS A 102 10.35 -2.40 10.71
CA CYS A 102 10.07 -1.78 9.39
C CYS A 102 8.59 -1.44 9.29
N TRP A 103 8.22 -0.76 8.21
CA TRP A 103 6.83 -0.36 7.98
C TRP A 103 6.53 -0.22 6.49
N LEU A 104 5.27 -0.39 6.13
CA LEU A 104 4.73 -0.21 4.78
C LEU A 104 3.89 1.08 4.78
N PRO A 105 4.15 2.07 3.90
CA PRO A 105 3.48 3.37 3.97
C PRO A 105 2.03 3.38 3.48
N GLY A 106 1.68 2.45 2.62
CA GLY A 106 0.38 2.43 1.96
C GLY A 106 -0.29 1.06 1.88
N GLY A 107 0.02 0.19 2.83
CA GLY A 107 -0.52 -1.16 2.88
C GLY A 107 0.33 -2.18 2.11
N ALA A 108 -0.22 -3.37 1.95
CA ALA A 108 0.48 -4.56 1.48
C ALA A 108 1.15 -4.46 0.09
N SER A 109 0.72 -3.52 -0.74
CA SER A 109 1.24 -3.34 -2.10
C SER A 109 2.38 -2.32 -2.20
N THR A 110 2.93 -1.87 -1.08
CA THR A 110 4.02 -0.91 -1.02
C THR A 110 5.29 -1.55 -0.51
N ASP A 111 6.44 -0.92 -0.76
CA ASP A 111 7.73 -1.45 -0.36
C ASP A 111 8.04 -1.08 1.08
N PHE A 112 8.81 -1.93 1.77
CA PHE A 112 9.19 -1.72 3.17
C PHE A 112 10.10 -0.51 3.34
N LEU A 113 9.79 0.32 4.31
CA LEU A 113 10.63 1.40 4.81
C LEU A 113 11.15 1.07 6.22
N LEU A 114 12.31 1.62 6.56
CA LEU A 114 12.98 1.39 7.85
C LEU A 114 12.68 2.53 8.84
N PRO A 115 12.95 2.35 10.15
CA PRO A 115 12.70 3.38 11.15
C PRO A 115 13.32 4.74 10.87
N GLN A 116 14.46 4.77 10.19
CA GLN A 116 15.13 6.01 9.76
C GLN A 116 14.31 6.85 8.78
N HIS A 117 13.30 6.28 8.16
CA HIS A 117 12.40 6.95 7.21
C HIS A 117 11.13 7.52 7.87
N LEU A 118 10.99 7.42 9.20
CA LEU A 118 9.78 7.88 9.91
C LEU A 118 9.53 9.38 9.79
N ASP A 119 10.59 10.17 9.61
CA ASP A 119 10.49 11.63 9.53
C ASP A 119 10.20 12.15 8.10
N LEU A 120 10.06 11.25 7.13
CA LEU A 120 9.65 11.61 5.78
C LEU A 120 8.19 12.08 5.77
N ALA A 121 7.93 13.12 4.98
CA ALA A 121 6.57 13.55 4.69
C ALA A 121 5.81 12.43 3.97
N MET A 122 4.64 12.07 4.49
CA MET A 122 3.75 11.10 3.87
C MET A 122 2.99 11.78 2.72
N ASP A 123 3.71 12.01 1.63
CA ASP A 123 3.20 12.48 0.34
C ASP A 123 3.73 11.59 -0.79
N TYR A 124 3.19 11.80 -2.00
CA TYR A 124 3.46 10.90 -3.11
C TYR A 124 4.93 10.94 -3.58
N ASP A 125 5.49 12.13 -3.71
CA ASP A 125 6.84 12.32 -4.24
C ASP A 125 7.92 11.94 -3.23
N THR A 126 7.75 12.28 -1.96
CA THR A 126 8.73 12.00 -0.91
C THR A 126 8.86 10.50 -0.67
N ILE A 127 7.73 9.80 -0.55
CA ILE A 127 7.74 8.34 -0.37
C ILE A 127 8.27 7.62 -1.61
N MET A 128 7.96 8.11 -2.82
CA MET A 128 8.49 7.54 -4.06
C MET A 128 10.02 7.70 -4.14
N LYS A 129 10.56 8.84 -3.76
CA LYS A 129 12.03 9.07 -3.71
C LYS A 129 12.73 8.20 -2.66
N ALA A 130 12.03 7.79 -1.62
CA ALA A 130 12.53 6.85 -0.62
C ALA A 130 12.49 5.38 -1.07
N GLY A 131 12.05 5.10 -2.29
CA GLY A 131 12.01 3.76 -2.86
C GLY A 131 10.72 2.97 -2.57
N SER A 132 9.66 3.66 -2.12
CA SER A 132 8.36 3.03 -1.89
C SER A 132 7.23 3.78 -2.59
N ARG A 133 6.00 3.60 -2.17
CA ARG A 133 4.82 4.27 -2.72
C ARG A 133 3.88 4.66 -1.59
N MET A 134 3.26 5.83 -1.72
CA MET A 134 2.29 6.32 -0.74
C MET A 134 1.09 5.35 -0.58
N GLY A 135 0.69 4.68 -1.66
CA GLY A 135 -0.45 3.77 -1.66
C GLY A 135 -1.71 4.40 -1.08
N THR A 136 -2.35 3.70 -0.15
CA THR A 136 -3.57 4.18 0.51
C THR A 136 -3.30 5.13 1.69
N GLY A 137 -2.05 5.29 2.13
CA GLY A 137 -1.72 6.01 3.36
C GLY A 137 -1.99 5.22 4.63
N LEU A 138 -2.24 3.91 4.52
CA LEU A 138 -2.39 3.01 5.68
C LEU A 138 -1.04 2.41 6.05
N ILE A 139 -0.45 2.90 7.12
CA ILE A 139 0.80 2.36 7.65
C ILE A 139 0.57 0.97 8.25
N MET A 140 1.39 0.02 7.84
CA MET A 140 1.48 -1.29 8.48
C MET A 140 2.81 -1.35 9.24
N ALA A 141 2.76 -1.25 10.57
CA ALA A 141 3.94 -1.32 11.42
C ALA A 141 4.30 -2.78 11.72
N VAL A 142 5.55 -3.13 11.45
CA VAL A 142 6.13 -4.46 11.73
C VAL A 142 7.15 -4.31 12.84
N ASP A 143 6.99 -5.05 13.93
CA ASP A 143 7.86 -4.95 15.10
C ASP A 143 9.00 -5.97 15.10
N ASN A 144 9.96 -5.74 15.97
CA ASN A 144 11.20 -6.51 16.10
C ASN A 144 11.04 -7.95 16.62
N GLN A 145 9.85 -8.35 17.05
CA GLN A 145 9.55 -9.73 17.45
C GLN A 145 8.89 -10.55 16.35
N GLN A 146 8.54 -9.92 15.23
CA GLN A 146 7.97 -10.61 14.07
C GLN A 146 9.08 -11.18 13.19
N ASN A 147 8.86 -12.39 12.69
CA ASN A 147 9.72 -12.96 11.66
C ASN A 147 9.37 -12.32 10.30
N ILE A 148 10.34 -11.65 9.67
CA ILE A 148 10.11 -10.98 8.39
C ILE A 148 9.67 -11.95 7.28
N LEU A 149 10.17 -13.19 7.28
CA LEU A 149 9.74 -14.20 6.29
C LEU A 149 8.25 -14.52 6.46
N SER A 150 7.78 -14.64 7.71
CA SER A 150 6.35 -14.85 7.99
C SER A 150 5.50 -13.67 7.51
N VAL A 151 5.97 -12.45 7.69
CA VAL A 151 5.28 -11.23 7.23
C VAL A 151 5.20 -11.25 5.71
N VAL A 152 6.32 -11.44 5.01
CA VAL A 152 6.37 -11.49 3.54
C VAL A 152 5.49 -12.62 3.01
N ARG A 153 5.61 -13.83 3.58
CA ARG A 153 4.78 -14.97 3.18
C ARG A 153 3.28 -14.70 3.34
N ASN A 154 2.89 -14.03 4.42
CA ASN A 154 1.48 -13.68 4.64
C ASN A 154 0.96 -12.72 3.57
N LEU A 155 1.76 -11.71 3.19
CA LEU A 155 1.42 -10.79 2.10
C LEU A 155 1.33 -11.52 0.75
N GLU A 156 2.30 -12.37 0.44
CA GLU A 156 2.32 -13.17 -0.79
C GLU A 156 1.13 -14.14 -0.87
N GLN A 157 0.76 -14.76 0.24
CA GLN A 157 -0.46 -15.60 0.32
C GLN A 157 -1.73 -14.81 -0.02
N PHE A 158 -1.82 -13.56 0.45
CA PHE A 158 -2.92 -12.68 0.09
C PHE A 158 -2.93 -12.44 -1.42
N PHE A 159 -1.84 -12.01 -2.01
CA PHE A 159 -1.76 -11.73 -3.45
C PHE A 159 -1.99 -12.99 -4.30
N ALA A 160 -1.50 -14.15 -3.88
CA ALA A 160 -1.76 -15.41 -4.56
C ALA A 160 -3.27 -15.75 -4.60
N ARG A 161 -3.99 -15.52 -3.50
CA ARG A 161 -5.45 -15.77 -3.43
C ARG A 161 -6.24 -14.76 -4.24
N GLU A 162 -5.85 -13.49 -4.20
CA GLU A 162 -6.57 -12.38 -4.84
C GLU A 162 -6.17 -12.21 -6.33
N SER A 163 -5.21 -12.96 -6.83
CA SER A 163 -4.84 -12.95 -8.26
C SER A 163 -6.07 -13.17 -9.13
N CYS A 164 -6.27 -12.31 -10.13
CA CYS A 164 -7.33 -12.52 -11.13
C CYS A 164 -7.06 -13.71 -12.06
N GLY A 165 -5.80 -14.25 -12.06
CA GLY A 165 -5.38 -15.40 -12.85
C GLY A 165 -5.07 -15.10 -14.33
N TRP A 166 -5.02 -13.81 -14.72
CA TRP A 166 -4.76 -13.44 -16.12
C TRP A 166 -3.29 -13.70 -16.53
N CYS A 167 -2.35 -13.13 -15.76
CA CYS A 167 -0.93 -13.17 -16.09
C CYS A 167 -0.26 -14.41 -15.48
N THR A 168 0.45 -15.19 -16.27
CA THR A 168 1.13 -16.41 -15.82
C THR A 168 2.07 -16.19 -14.63
N PRO A 169 2.98 -15.18 -14.61
CA PRO A 169 3.86 -14.97 -13.47
C PRO A 169 3.10 -14.69 -12.15
N CYS A 170 1.99 -13.97 -12.20
CA CYS A 170 1.14 -13.73 -11.04
C CYS A 170 0.35 -14.98 -10.64
N ARG A 171 -0.30 -15.64 -11.62
CA ARG A 171 -1.15 -16.81 -11.37
C ARG A 171 -0.39 -17.99 -10.81
N ASP A 172 0.78 -18.28 -11.40
CA ASP A 172 1.56 -19.47 -11.08
C ASP A 172 2.78 -19.16 -10.21
N GLY A 173 3.40 -17.98 -10.39
CA GLY A 173 4.59 -17.57 -9.66
C GLY A 173 4.32 -17.21 -8.19
N LEU A 174 3.22 -16.50 -7.87
CA LEU A 174 2.91 -16.17 -6.47
C LEU A 174 2.64 -17.42 -5.60
N PRO A 175 1.81 -18.41 -6.03
CA PRO A 175 1.64 -19.64 -5.24
C PRO A 175 2.93 -20.43 -5.08
N TRP A 176 3.82 -20.38 -6.07
CA TRP A 176 5.14 -21.00 -5.97
C TRP A 176 6.02 -20.26 -4.98
N ALA A 177 6.11 -18.91 -5.06
CA ALA A 177 6.87 -18.09 -4.11
C ALA A 177 6.43 -18.32 -2.67
N VAL A 178 5.13 -18.46 -2.42
CA VAL A 178 4.58 -18.81 -1.10
C VAL A 178 5.14 -20.14 -0.59
N LYS A 179 5.27 -21.16 -1.44
CA LYS A 179 5.83 -22.47 -1.03
C LYS A 179 7.32 -22.36 -0.67
N VAL A 180 8.09 -21.61 -1.45
CA VAL A 180 9.52 -21.38 -1.18
C VAL A 180 9.69 -20.60 0.12
N LEU A 181 8.92 -19.53 0.34
CA LEU A 181 8.94 -18.78 1.59
C LEU A 181 8.54 -19.64 2.80
N GLN A 182 7.61 -20.57 2.61
CA GLN A 182 7.22 -21.53 3.66
C GLN A 182 8.35 -22.50 3.98
N ALA A 183 9.05 -23.03 2.98
CA ALA A 183 10.21 -23.89 3.17
C ALA A 183 11.35 -23.16 3.91
N LEU A 184 11.64 -21.91 3.51
CA LEU A 184 12.62 -21.06 4.20
C LEU A 184 12.24 -20.82 5.66
N GLU A 185 10.96 -20.55 5.95
CA GLU A 185 10.47 -20.31 7.30
C GLU A 185 10.55 -21.57 8.19
N SER A 186 10.31 -22.75 7.62
CA SER A 186 10.40 -24.04 8.35
C SER A 186 11.82 -24.60 8.47
N GLY A 187 12.81 -23.94 7.85
CA GLY A 187 14.19 -24.43 7.82
C GLY A 187 14.46 -25.53 6.79
N GLU A 188 13.52 -25.74 5.86
CA GLU A 188 13.62 -26.69 4.75
C GLU A 188 14.05 -26.01 3.44
N GLY A 189 14.47 -24.74 3.50
CA GLY A 189 14.92 -23.96 2.34
C GLY A 189 16.24 -24.51 1.77
N GLU A 190 16.40 -24.35 0.48
CA GLU A 190 17.59 -24.77 -0.26
C GLU A 190 18.50 -23.58 -0.59
N VAL A 191 19.79 -23.89 -0.87
CA VAL A 191 20.73 -22.88 -1.36
C VAL A 191 20.28 -22.42 -2.73
N GLY A 192 20.10 -21.08 -2.89
CA GLY A 192 19.62 -20.48 -4.13
C GLY A 192 18.14 -20.09 -4.13
N ASP A 193 17.37 -20.46 -3.11
CA ASP A 193 15.94 -20.11 -3.02
C ASP A 193 15.70 -18.59 -2.99
N ILE A 194 16.57 -17.86 -2.29
CA ILE A 194 16.46 -16.39 -2.20
C ILE A 194 16.74 -15.75 -3.54
N GLU A 195 17.80 -16.16 -4.22
CA GLU A 195 18.16 -15.68 -5.57
C GLU A 195 17.08 -16.00 -6.58
N MET A 196 16.45 -17.16 -6.45
CA MET A 196 15.35 -17.58 -7.33
C MET A 196 14.08 -16.77 -7.06
N LEU A 197 13.77 -16.46 -5.81
CA LEU A 197 12.69 -15.52 -5.45
C LEU A 197 12.97 -14.14 -6.04
N GLU A 198 14.19 -13.61 -5.89
CA GLU A 198 14.58 -12.33 -6.46
C GLU A 198 14.42 -12.31 -7.99
N GLN A 199 14.88 -13.32 -8.70
CA GLN A 199 14.67 -13.45 -10.14
C GLN A 199 13.19 -13.45 -10.50
N THR A 200 12.36 -14.14 -9.73
CA THR A 200 10.91 -14.22 -9.97
C THR A 200 10.24 -12.85 -9.85
N THR A 201 10.68 -12.00 -8.92
CA THR A 201 10.13 -10.64 -8.76
C THR A 201 10.32 -9.78 -10.00
N HIS A 202 11.37 -10.03 -10.81
CA HIS A 202 11.57 -9.32 -12.07
C HIS A 202 10.45 -9.53 -13.08
N PHE A 203 9.69 -10.61 -12.97
CA PHE A 203 8.56 -10.92 -13.85
C PHE A 203 7.21 -10.42 -13.29
N LEU A 204 7.18 -10.00 -12.02
CA LEU A 204 5.97 -9.56 -11.33
C LEU A 204 5.82 -8.03 -11.27
N GLY A 205 6.86 -7.26 -11.64
CA GLY A 205 6.87 -5.82 -11.60
C GLY A 205 6.03 -5.14 -12.68
N MET A 206 5.68 -3.87 -12.45
CA MET A 206 4.99 -3.05 -13.45
C MET A 206 5.78 -2.96 -14.76
N GLY A 207 5.11 -3.17 -15.91
CA GLY A 207 5.71 -3.15 -17.23
C GLY A 207 6.62 -4.36 -17.56
N LYS A 208 6.63 -5.39 -16.72
CA LYS A 208 7.44 -6.60 -16.90
C LYS A 208 6.62 -7.78 -17.43
N THR A 209 5.33 -7.76 -17.25
CA THR A 209 4.43 -8.86 -17.66
C THR A 209 3.69 -8.59 -18.97
N PHE A 210 3.67 -7.36 -19.45
CA PHE A 210 3.15 -6.95 -20.76
C PHE A 210 3.85 -5.68 -21.24
#